data_60d39a769230eb2d6210cace1be8e782
#
_entry.id   60d39a769230eb2d6210cace1be8e782
#
_cell.length_a   1.000
_cell.length_b   1.000
_cell.length_c   1.000
_cell.angle_alpha   90.00
_cell.angle_beta   90.00
_cell.angle_gamma   90.00
#
_symmetry.space_group_name_H-M   'P 1'
#
loop_
_entity.id
_entity.type
_entity.pdbx_description
1 polymer ?
#
loop_
_entity_poly.entity_id
_entity_poly.type
_entity_poly.pdbx_seq_one_letter_code
_entity_poly.pdbx_strand_id
1 'polypeptide(L)'
;MTSVPNTPAAPSRSPGSSARASLRSAASWPLPLVLDWGLRVALAAALGYSGWVHWDLHEVYDANATSVLSQGDLFLAQAVVAWIVAAAVLVLGGHPLWGRLSWLASLVVGAASLAAVLISVYVDIGQVGPIPSMYEPIWTMEKAWSAVAEGAAAGLAAVRLTLPLLRRVGR
;
A
#
# COMPACT_ATOMS: atom_id res chain seq x y z
N MET A 1 -4.29 -41.24 71.49
CA MET A 1 -3.84 -41.26 70.08
C MET A 1 -4.70 -40.26 69.36
N THR A 2 -4.18 -39.04 69.21
CA THR A 2 -4.85 -37.92 68.47
C THR A 2 -4.19 -37.78 67.07
N SER A 3 -4.95 -38.10 66.06
CA SER A 3 -4.53 -37.98 64.68
C SER A 3 -4.57 -36.50 64.26
N VAL A 4 -3.41 -35.96 63.79
CA VAL A 4 -3.26 -34.62 63.23
C VAL A 4 -3.75 -34.66 61.77
N PRO A 5 -4.64 -33.73 61.31
CA PRO A 5 -5.08 -33.70 59.93
C PRO A 5 -3.98 -33.14 59.04
N ASN A 6 -3.72 -33.88 57.97
CA ASN A 6 -2.72 -33.52 56.95
C ASN A 6 -3.30 -32.41 56.05
N THR A 7 -2.81 -31.18 56.21
CA THR A 7 -3.20 -30.03 55.37
C THR A 7 -2.40 -30.08 54.05
N PRO A 8 -3.04 -30.14 52.86
CA PRO A 8 -2.31 -30.15 51.60
C PRO A 8 -1.60 -28.80 51.37
N ALA A 9 -0.32 -28.87 51.05
CA ALA A 9 0.50 -27.70 50.73
C ALA A 9 -0.02 -26.98 49.46
N ALA A 10 -0.22 -25.68 49.57
CA ALA A 10 -0.61 -24.84 48.42
C ALA A 10 0.49 -24.87 47.35
N PRO A 11 0.13 -24.93 46.03
CA PRO A 11 1.11 -24.93 44.95
C PRO A 11 1.88 -23.60 44.94
N SER A 12 3.20 -23.68 45.04
CA SER A 12 4.11 -22.56 44.96
C SER A 12 4.08 -21.97 43.51
N ARG A 13 3.45 -20.81 43.36
CA ARG A 13 3.51 -20.05 42.09
C ARG A 13 4.92 -19.48 41.93
N SER A 14 5.66 -20.00 40.96
CA SER A 14 6.98 -19.45 40.60
C SER A 14 6.85 -18.01 40.12
N PRO A 15 7.62 -17.02 40.66
CA PRO A 15 7.54 -15.60 40.31
C PRO A 15 7.90 -15.30 38.85
N GLY A 16 8.47 -16.26 38.13
CA GLY A 16 8.96 -16.06 36.74
C GLY A 16 7.90 -16.15 35.64
N SER A 17 6.70 -16.70 35.91
CA SER A 17 5.70 -16.88 34.87
C SER A 17 4.90 -15.60 34.54
N SER A 18 4.61 -14.79 35.55
CA SER A 18 3.89 -13.54 35.39
C SER A 18 4.76 -12.42 34.73
N ALA A 19 6.05 -12.39 35.05
CA ALA A 19 6.99 -11.45 34.41
C ALA A 19 7.22 -11.75 32.92
N ARG A 20 7.28 -13.04 32.56
CA ARG A 20 7.40 -13.45 31.14
C ARG A 20 6.11 -13.22 30.34
N ALA A 21 4.94 -13.32 30.96
CA ALA A 21 3.66 -13.00 30.32
C ALA A 21 3.50 -11.49 30.06
N SER A 22 3.92 -10.63 31.00
CA SER A 22 3.86 -9.18 30.83
C SER A 22 4.87 -8.66 29.79
N LEU A 23 6.06 -9.28 29.69
CA LEU A 23 7.04 -8.95 28.65
C LEU A 23 6.60 -9.39 27.25
N ARG A 24 5.82 -10.44 27.12
CA ARG A 24 5.24 -10.85 25.82
C ARG A 24 4.13 -9.91 25.34
N SER A 25 3.36 -9.34 26.26
CA SER A 25 2.29 -8.39 25.96
C SER A 25 2.83 -7.02 25.51
N ALA A 26 4.03 -6.63 25.96
CA ALA A 26 4.66 -5.36 25.56
C ALA A 26 5.22 -5.37 24.13
N ALA A 27 5.25 -6.52 23.45
CA ALA A 27 5.98 -6.70 22.19
C ALA A 27 5.16 -6.55 20.92
N SER A 28 3.87 -6.21 20.99
CA SER A 28 2.98 -5.99 19.84
C SER A 28 2.21 -4.68 19.94
N TRP A 29 2.93 -3.57 20.14
CA TRP A 29 2.28 -2.27 20.06
C TRP A 29 1.91 -2.01 18.59
N PRO A 30 0.62 -1.81 18.28
CA PRO A 30 0.23 -1.32 16.97
C PRO A 30 0.97 0.01 16.71
N LEU A 31 1.15 0.35 15.44
CA LEU A 31 1.61 1.71 15.09
C LEU A 31 0.73 2.70 15.84
N PRO A 32 1.29 3.78 16.43
CA PRO A 32 0.50 4.83 17.01
C PRO A 32 -0.62 5.20 16.03
N LEU A 33 -1.84 5.30 16.49
CA LEU A 33 -3.03 5.52 15.66
C LEU A 33 -2.83 6.70 14.69
N VAL A 34 -2.18 7.76 15.18
CA VAL A 34 -1.85 8.96 14.38
C VAL A 34 -0.92 8.62 13.21
N LEU A 35 0.09 7.78 13.44
CA LEU A 35 1.02 7.39 12.36
C LEU A 35 0.35 6.49 11.32
N ASP A 36 -0.47 5.54 11.75
CA ASP A 36 -1.21 4.65 10.84
C ASP A 36 -2.19 5.45 9.96
N TRP A 37 -2.93 6.39 10.55
CA TRP A 37 -3.80 7.28 9.80
C TRP A 37 -3.03 8.25 8.91
N GLY A 38 -1.91 8.79 9.39
CA GLY A 38 -1.04 9.64 8.57
C GLY A 38 -0.55 8.94 7.30
N LEU A 39 -0.11 7.67 7.42
CA LEU A 39 0.30 6.87 6.27
C LEU A 39 -0.85 6.60 5.30
N ARG A 40 -2.06 6.28 5.80
CA ARG A 40 -3.23 6.05 4.94
C ARG A 40 -3.61 7.31 4.16
N VAL A 41 -3.69 8.45 4.85
CA VAL A 41 -4.06 9.72 4.23
C VAL A 41 -3.01 10.16 3.21
N ALA A 42 -1.73 10.06 3.55
CA ALA A 42 -0.64 10.41 2.61
C ALA A 42 -0.66 9.53 1.36
N LEU A 43 -0.84 8.22 1.52
CA LEU A 43 -0.92 7.30 0.39
C LEU A 43 -2.19 7.55 -0.45
N ALA A 44 -3.35 7.73 0.20
CA ALA A 44 -4.59 8.00 -0.51
C ALA A 44 -4.56 9.34 -1.27
N ALA A 45 -3.89 10.35 -0.72
CA ALA A 45 -3.67 11.63 -1.39
C ALA A 45 -2.76 11.46 -2.62
N ALA A 46 -1.70 10.65 -2.51
CA ALA A 46 -0.79 10.37 -3.63
C ALA A 46 -1.51 9.63 -4.78
N LEU A 47 -2.24 8.54 -4.49
CA LEU A 47 -3.05 7.83 -5.49
C LEU A 47 -4.21 8.69 -6.02
N GLY A 48 -4.83 9.47 -5.16
CA GLY A 48 -5.91 10.39 -5.54
C GLY A 48 -5.44 11.45 -6.54
N TYR A 49 -4.25 12.00 -6.31
CA TYR A 49 -3.61 12.95 -7.23
C TYR A 49 -3.22 12.29 -8.55
N SER A 50 -2.58 11.11 -8.52
CA SER A 50 -2.27 10.35 -9.75
C SER A 50 -3.54 10.07 -10.55
N GLY A 51 -4.61 9.61 -9.89
CA GLY A 51 -5.90 9.38 -10.52
C GLY A 51 -6.47 10.66 -11.15
N TRP A 52 -6.36 11.80 -10.46
CA TRP A 52 -6.81 13.08 -11.00
C TRP A 52 -6.03 13.49 -12.26
N VAL A 53 -4.71 13.35 -12.28
CA VAL A 53 -3.89 13.68 -13.46
C VAL A 53 -4.30 12.80 -14.66
N HIS A 54 -4.50 11.49 -14.46
CA HIS A 54 -4.92 10.61 -15.53
C HIS A 54 -6.34 10.93 -16.01
N TRP A 55 -7.25 11.28 -15.09
CA TRP A 55 -8.58 11.77 -15.45
C TRP A 55 -8.52 13.07 -16.26
N ASP A 56 -7.71 14.03 -15.85
CA ASP A 56 -7.60 15.34 -16.52
C ASP A 56 -7.06 15.21 -17.94
N LEU A 57 -6.17 14.26 -18.17
CA LEU A 57 -5.50 14.07 -19.46
C LEU A 57 -6.20 13.06 -20.40
N HIS A 58 -7.20 12.31 -19.95
CA HIS A 58 -7.73 11.19 -20.75
C HIS A 58 -8.28 11.64 -22.13
N GLU A 59 -9.04 12.73 -22.19
CA GLU A 59 -9.61 13.25 -23.45
C GLU A 59 -8.51 13.71 -24.43
N VAL A 60 -7.41 14.28 -23.92
CA VAL A 60 -6.29 14.75 -24.76
C VAL A 60 -5.61 13.57 -25.46
N TYR A 61 -5.57 12.41 -24.80
CA TYR A 61 -4.89 11.20 -25.30
C TYR A 61 -5.81 10.22 -26.04
N ASP A 62 -7.09 10.53 -26.20
CA ASP A 62 -8.05 9.71 -26.97
C ASP A 62 -7.70 9.58 -28.45
N ALA A 63 -7.05 10.56 -29.03
CA ALA A 63 -6.61 10.53 -30.42
C ALA A 63 -5.52 9.48 -30.69
N ASN A 64 -4.76 9.08 -29.69
CA ASN A 64 -3.78 7.98 -29.77
C ASN A 64 -4.48 6.65 -29.50
N ALA A 65 -4.99 6.02 -30.55
CA ALA A 65 -5.85 4.85 -30.46
C ALA A 65 -5.46 3.76 -31.45
N THR A 66 -5.75 2.52 -31.06
CA THR A 66 -5.88 1.37 -31.96
C THR A 66 -7.36 1.21 -32.37
N SER A 67 -7.69 0.14 -33.08
CA SER A 67 -9.10 -0.21 -33.36
C SER A 67 -9.89 -0.67 -32.13
N VAL A 68 -9.23 -0.87 -30.99
CA VAL A 68 -9.83 -1.49 -29.78
C VAL A 68 -9.79 -0.54 -28.59
N LEU A 69 -8.64 0.09 -28.34
CA LEU A 69 -8.40 0.93 -27.14
C LEU A 69 -7.68 2.21 -27.54
N SER A 70 -8.03 3.30 -26.88
CA SER A 70 -7.26 4.55 -26.88
C SER A 70 -6.30 4.59 -25.68
N GLN A 71 -5.31 5.47 -25.74
CA GLN A 71 -4.50 5.79 -24.56
C GLN A 71 -5.34 6.50 -23.50
N GLY A 72 -6.35 7.29 -23.90
CA GLY A 72 -7.31 7.92 -23.00
C GLY A 72 -8.13 6.90 -22.22
N ASP A 73 -8.58 5.80 -22.84
CA ASP A 73 -9.25 4.68 -22.15
C ASP A 73 -8.37 4.08 -21.04
N LEU A 74 -7.06 3.92 -21.33
CA LEU A 74 -6.11 3.41 -20.33
C LEU A 74 -5.91 4.41 -19.19
N PHE A 75 -5.87 5.69 -19.48
CA PHE A 75 -5.79 6.74 -18.47
C PHE A 75 -7.04 6.76 -17.58
N LEU A 76 -8.22 6.66 -18.19
CA LEU A 76 -9.47 6.57 -17.44
C LEU A 76 -9.52 5.34 -16.53
N ALA A 77 -9.12 4.18 -17.04
CA ALA A 77 -9.03 2.96 -16.24
C ALA A 77 -8.05 3.13 -15.07
N GLN A 78 -6.89 3.73 -15.29
CA GLN A 78 -5.92 4.03 -14.26
C GLN A 78 -6.47 4.98 -13.18
N ALA A 79 -7.18 6.04 -13.58
CA ALA A 79 -7.82 6.97 -12.65
C ALA A 79 -8.80 6.26 -11.71
N VAL A 80 -9.70 5.46 -12.30
CA VAL A 80 -10.71 4.71 -11.53
C VAL A 80 -10.06 3.72 -10.56
N VAL A 81 -9.08 2.95 -11.02
CA VAL A 81 -8.37 1.99 -10.17
C VAL A 81 -7.63 2.69 -9.03
N ALA A 82 -6.92 3.79 -9.31
CA ALA A 82 -6.22 4.57 -8.29
C ALA A 82 -7.17 5.09 -7.20
N TRP A 83 -8.34 5.63 -7.58
CA TRP A 83 -9.33 6.12 -6.63
C TRP A 83 -9.99 5.02 -5.80
N ILE A 84 -10.29 3.86 -6.41
CA ILE A 84 -10.82 2.70 -5.68
C ILE A 84 -9.79 2.23 -4.63
N VAL A 85 -8.52 2.12 -5.00
CA VAL A 85 -7.46 1.68 -4.09
C VAL A 85 -7.20 2.71 -3.00
N ALA A 86 -7.22 4.00 -3.32
CA ALA A 86 -7.12 5.09 -2.34
C ALA A 86 -8.24 5.01 -1.29
N ALA A 87 -9.49 4.84 -1.74
CA ALA A 87 -10.64 4.66 -0.84
C ALA A 87 -10.50 3.37 0.01
N ALA A 88 -10.07 2.28 -0.60
CA ALA A 88 -9.87 1.01 0.12
C ALA A 88 -8.82 1.13 1.23
N VAL A 89 -7.71 1.84 1.02
CA VAL A 89 -6.71 2.07 2.07
C VAL A 89 -7.26 2.93 3.20
N LEU A 90 -8.02 3.97 2.90
CA LEU A 90 -8.62 4.81 3.94
C LEU A 90 -9.58 4.00 4.82
N VAL A 91 -10.48 3.24 4.21
CA VAL A 91 -11.54 2.52 4.92
C VAL A 91 -11.03 1.21 5.56
N LEU A 92 -10.27 0.43 4.80
CA LEU A 92 -9.88 -0.92 5.18
C LEU A 92 -8.46 -1.04 5.73
N GLY A 93 -7.61 -0.02 5.57
CA GLY A 93 -6.17 -0.08 5.85
C GLY A 93 -5.78 -0.56 7.25
N GLY A 94 -6.68 -0.47 8.23
CA GLY A 94 -6.51 -1.00 9.60
C GLY A 94 -7.04 -2.41 9.81
N HIS A 95 -7.79 -2.96 8.89
CA HIS A 95 -8.34 -4.30 9.03
C HIS A 95 -7.23 -5.38 8.91
N PRO A 96 -7.25 -6.48 9.70
CA PRO A 96 -6.15 -7.46 9.71
C PRO A 96 -5.86 -8.09 8.33
N LEU A 97 -6.90 -8.46 7.60
CA LEU A 97 -6.78 -9.09 6.28
C LEU A 97 -6.96 -8.06 5.16
N TRP A 98 -8.10 -7.38 5.11
CA TRP A 98 -8.43 -6.43 4.04
C TRP A 98 -7.48 -5.23 4.00
N GLY A 99 -6.98 -4.82 5.19
CA GLY A 99 -5.94 -3.78 5.26
C GLY A 99 -4.66 -4.21 4.56
N ARG A 100 -4.19 -5.45 4.79
CA ARG A 100 -3.00 -5.95 4.11
C ARG A 100 -3.20 -6.03 2.59
N LEU A 101 -4.37 -6.45 2.14
CA LEU A 101 -4.70 -6.50 0.71
C LEU A 101 -4.76 -5.10 0.09
N SER A 102 -5.36 -4.12 0.79
CA SER A 102 -5.40 -2.73 0.29
C SER A 102 -4.01 -2.09 0.18
N TRP A 103 -3.09 -2.36 1.13
CA TRP A 103 -1.70 -1.92 1.04
C TRP A 103 -0.93 -2.61 -0.07
N LEU A 104 -1.16 -3.90 -0.31
CA LEU A 104 -0.57 -4.64 -1.45
C LEU A 104 -1.10 -4.09 -2.78
N ALA A 105 -2.40 -3.86 -2.90
CA ALA A 105 -2.99 -3.24 -4.08
C ALA A 105 -2.38 -1.86 -4.36
N SER A 106 -2.18 -1.04 -3.31
CA SER A 106 -1.53 0.27 -3.45
C SER A 106 -0.09 0.17 -3.93
N LEU A 107 0.68 -0.81 -3.42
CA LEU A 107 2.04 -1.06 -3.88
C LEU A 107 2.05 -1.44 -5.36
N VAL A 108 1.18 -2.36 -5.77
CA VAL A 108 1.09 -2.82 -7.16
C VAL A 108 0.67 -1.69 -8.09
N VAL A 109 -0.40 -0.97 -7.75
CA VAL A 109 -0.90 0.15 -8.57
C VAL A 109 0.15 1.25 -8.68
N GLY A 110 0.72 1.71 -7.57
CA GLY A 110 1.74 2.76 -7.59
C GLY A 110 3.00 2.35 -8.37
N ALA A 111 3.49 1.13 -8.16
CA ALA A 111 4.68 0.65 -8.85
C ALA A 111 4.43 0.40 -10.35
N ALA A 112 3.28 -0.15 -10.73
CA ALA A 112 2.93 -0.40 -12.12
C ALA A 112 2.72 0.90 -12.89
N SER A 113 2.04 1.89 -12.29
CA SER A 113 1.85 3.21 -12.88
C SER A 113 3.16 3.94 -13.06
N LEU A 114 4.02 3.98 -12.04
CA LEU A 114 5.35 4.55 -12.15
C LEU A 114 6.17 3.87 -13.26
N ALA A 115 6.13 2.54 -13.32
CA ALA A 115 6.83 1.79 -14.38
C ALA A 115 6.28 2.16 -15.77
N ALA A 116 4.96 2.29 -15.93
CA ALA A 116 4.34 2.69 -17.18
C ALA A 116 4.80 4.08 -17.63
N VAL A 117 4.85 5.06 -16.71
CA VAL A 117 5.39 6.41 -17.00
C VAL A 117 6.86 6.33 -17.41
N LEU A 118 7.70 5.62 -16.66
CA LEU A 118 9.11 5.49 -16.99
C LEU A 118 9.33 4.80 -18.35
N ILE A 119 8.59 3.73 -18.63
CA ILE A 119 8.64 3.03 -19.92
C ILE A 119 8.20 3.99 -21.04
N SER A 120 7.12 4.73 -20.86
CA SER A 120 6.64 5.68 -21.89
C SER A 120 7.66 6.76 -22.25
N VAL A 121 8.55 7.13 -21.33
CA VAL A 121 9.58 8.15 -21.57
C VAL A 121 10.86 7.54 -22.16
N TYR A 122 11.28 6.38 -21.71
CA TYR A 122 12.63 5.87 -21.99
C TYR A 122 12.66 4.69 -22.97
N VAL A 123 11.53 4.02 -23.24
CA VAL A 123 11.52 2.80 -24.02
C VAL A 123 10.43 2.86 -25.09
N ASP A 124 10.83 2.90 -26.35
CA ASP A 124 9.89 2.78 -27.48
C ASP A 124 9.59 1.29 -27.72
N ILE A 125 8.51 0.81 -27.11
CA ILE A 125 8.02 -0.55 -27.34
C ILE A 125 7.01 -0.65 -28.48
N GLY A 126 6.62 0.47 -29.09
CA GLY A 126 5.60 0.51 -30.14
C GLY A 126 4.22 0.09 -29.63
N GLN A 127 3.36 -0.30 -30.58
CA GLN A 127 2.03 -0.85 -30.26
C GLN A 127 2.15 -2.33 -29.83
N VAL A 128 1.45 -2.70 -28.73
CA VAL A 128 1.43 -4.08 -28.21
C VAL A 128 -0.02 -4.60 -28.20
N GLY A 129 -0.39 -5.36 -29.24
CA GLY A 129 -1.75 -5.88 -29.38
C GLY A 129 -2.79 -4.76 -29.42
N PRO A 130 -3.78 -4.72 -28.50
CA PRO A 130 -4.79 -3.67 -28.46
C PRO A 130 -4.28 -2.37 -27.83
N ILE A 131 -3.08 -2.36 -27.21
CA ILE A 131 -2.52 -1.20 -26.51
C ILE A 131 -1.79 -0.33 -27.54
N PRO A 132 -2.13 0.97 -27.70
CA PRO A 132 -1.43 1.87 -28.61
C PRO A 132 0.00 2.12 -28.15
N SER A 133 0.87 2.61 -29.06
CA SER A 133 2.19 3.08 -28.66
C SER A 133 2.04 4.28 -27.72
N MET A 134 2.60 4.17 -26.53
CA MET A 134 2.57 5.24 -25.53
C MET A 134 3.94 5.95 -25.40
N TYR A 135 4.85 5.73 -26.37
CA TYR A 135 6.18 6.33 -26.32
C TYR A 135 6.10 7.85 -26.50
N GLU A 136 6.53 8.56 -25.49
CA GLU A 136 6.57 10.02 -25.44
C GLU A 136 7.77 10.48 -24.61
N PRO A 137 8.95 10.68 -25.24
CA PRO A 137 10.22 10.93 -24.55
C PRO A 137 10.35 12.38 -24.03
N ILE A 138 9.24 12.93 -23.56
CA ILE A 138 9.18 14.29 -23.03
C ILE A 138 8.62 14.24 -21.60
N TRP A 139 9.31 14.93 -20.69
CA TRP A 139 8.80 15.16 -19.34
C TRP A 139 7.97 16.44 -19.33
N THR A 140 6.65 16.27 -19.18
CA THR A 140 5.76 17.38 -18.83
C THR A 140 5.65 17.49 -17.31
N MET A 141 5.12 18.61 -16.82
CA MET A 141 4.93 18.80 -15.38
C MET A 141 3.93 17.79 -14.80
N GLU A 142 2.85 17.50 -15.53
CA GLU A 142 1.81 16.53 -15.16
C GLU A 142 2.41 15.14 -15.03
N LYS A 143 3.19 14.71 -16.03
CA LYS A 143 3.90 13.42 -16.04
C LYS A 143 4.88 13.30 -14.88
N ALA A 144 5.65 14.36 -14.61
CA ALA A 144 6.63 14.39 -13.53
C ALA A 144 5.95 14.27 -12.15
N TRP A 145 4.91 15.06 -11.90
CA TRP A 145 4.19 15.00 -10.63
C TRP A 145 3.39 13.72 -10.45
N SER A 146 2.82 13.14 -11.53
CA SER A 146 2.20 11.82 -11.47
C SER A 146 3.21 10.75 -11.08
N ALA A 147 4.40 10.73 -11.70
CA ALA A 147 5.48 9.80 -11.36
C ALA A 147 5.93 9.93 -9.89
N VAL A 148 6.05 11.17 -9.37
CA VAL A 148 6.38 11.42 -7.96
C VAL A 148 5.28 10.86 -7.04
N ALA A 149 4.02 11.10 -7.35
CA ALA A 149 2.89 10.62 -6.56
C ALA A 149 2.80 9.09 -6.56
N GLU A 150 2.99 8.44 -7.71
CA GLU A 150 3.00 6.99 -7.86
C GLU A 150 4.17 6.34 -7.11
N GLY A 151 5.36 6.93 -7.22
CA GLY A 151 6.54 6.50 -6.46
C GLY A 151 6.35 6.67 -4.95
N ALA A 152 5.74 7.77 -4.52
CA ALA A 152 5.40 8.00 -3.11
C ALA A 152 4.38 6.97 -2.62
N ALA A 153 3.33 6.69 -3.38
CA ALA A 153 2.33 5.68 -3.03
C ALA A 153 2.95 4.28 -2.89
N ALA A 154 3.78 3.87 -3.86
CA ALA A 154 4.49 2.59 -3.81
C ALA A 154 5.45 2.52 -2.61
N GLY A 155 6.23 3.57 -2.35
CA GLY A 155 7.16 3.66 -1.24
C GLY A 155 6.47 3.59 0.13
N LEU A 156 5.40 4.36 0.33
CA LEU A 156 4.60 4.33 1.56
C LEU A 156 3.98 2.96 1.82
N ALA A 157 3.44 2.32 0.76
CA ALA A 157 2.88 0.98 0.84
C ALA A 157 3.96 -0.06 1.19
N ALA A 158 5.12 0.00 0.56
CA ALA A 158 6.25 -0.88 0.85
C ALA A 158 6.71 -0.74 2.30
N VAL A 159 6.91 0.48 2.79
CA VAL A 159 7.27 0.76 4.20
C VAL A 159 6.23 0.15 5.14
N ARG A 160 4.94 0.38 4.91
CA ARG A 160 3.87 -0.13 5.78
C ARG A 160 3.83 -1.66 5.82
N LEU A 161 4.09 -2.32 4.68
CA LEU A 161 4.09 -3.78 4.57
C LEU A 161 5.32 -4.42 5.21
N THR A 162 6.48 -3.75 5.19
CA THR A 162 7.74 -4.28 5.73
C THR A 162 7.92 -4.04 7.22
N LEU A 163 7.34 -2.98 7.79
CA LEU A 163 7.45 -2.66 9.22
C LEU A 163 7.17 -3.85 10.16
N PRO A 164 6.14 -4.70 9.97
CA PRO A 164 5.90 -5.87 10.83
C PRO A 164 6.99 -6.93 10.72
N LEU A 165 7.64 -7.05 9.55
CA LEU A 165 8.69 -8.04 9.31
C LEU A 165 9.99 -7.64 10.02
N LEU A 166 10.38 -6.38 9.94
CA LEU A 166 11.58 -5.85 10.61
C LEU A 166 11.50 -6.01 12.12
N ARG A 167 10.31 -5.84 12.72
CA ARG A 167 10.10 -6.06 14.15
C ARG A 167 10.22 -7.51 14.59
N ARG A 168 10.14 -8.49 13.68
CA ARG A 168 10.33 -9.92 13.97
C ARG A 168 11.79 -10.34 13.93
N VAL A 169 12.59 -9.73 13.06
CA VAL A 169 14.02 -10.06 12.88
C VAL A 169 14.88 -9.49 14.01
N GLY A 170 14.50 -8.37 14.59
CA GLY A 170 15.23 -7.72 15.71
C GLY A 170 14.97 -8.35 17.10
N ARG A 171 14.41 -9.54 17.16
CA ARG A 171 14.15 -10.32 18.39
C ARG A 171 14.88 -11.66 18.34
#